data_a4f11a2f34df6355afde9a9a729ffeab
#
_entry.id   a4f11a2f34df6355afde9a9a729ffeab
#
_cell.length_a   1.000
_cell.length_b   1.000
_cell.length_c   1.000
_cell.angle_alpha   90.00
_cell.angle_beta   90.00
_cell.angle_gamma   90.00
#
_symmetry.space_group_name_H-M   'P 1'
#
loop_
_entity.id
_entity.type
_entity.pdbx_description
1 polymer ?
#
loop_
_entity_poly.entity_id
_entity_poly.type
_entity_poly.pdbx_seq_one_letter_code
_entity_poly.pdbx_strand_id
1 'polypeptide(L)'
;MTNVNFEVIKIEKAIKHDCVVVTLKFEGSSKEFTYVRKAYNNTTVIDGCRIYFDANYQVEKVEREYETKGVKKMSTAKQVGTTSTKIKNEIENKGIEIPKVQIPEVKGEVHHDRYDEIKCCLECNIPVYLAGPAGSGKNHTVEQIAKELGWNFYFSNSVQQEYKLTGFIDAGGDFHETEFYKACTDENECIFFLDEMDASIPEVLVLLNAAIANGYFEFPNGRVDFDHVHFVAAGNTVGNGADDMYTGRMVLDQATLDRFAIIEFDYCLKIEMAITHNNAELVEFIHQMRKEAESKGIRATFSYRCMTMITKLEAKGMNLEMAMKISIVKGLDKDTINTFNPSGNTKYHNALRKIQMAALGGQMELE
;
A
#
# COMPACT_ATOMS: atom_id res chain seq x y z
N MET A 1 -32.86 5.76 -16.81
CA MET A 1 -33.03 6.12 -15.38
C MET A 1 -32.22 5.15 -14.57
N THR A 2 -31.17 5.62 -13.96
CA THR A 2 -30.22 4.80 -13.15
C THR A 2 -30.90 4.44 -11.84
N ASN A 3 -31.18 3.15 -11.61
CA ASN A 3 -31.72 2.68 -10.33
C ASN A 3 -30.65 2.81 -9.25
N VAL A 4 -30.73 3.87 -8.48
CA VAL A 4 -29.96 4.07 -7.25
C VAL A 4 -30.84 3.58 -6.12
N ASN A 5 -30.36 2.63 -5.30
CA ASN A 5 -31.13 2.00 -4.24
C ASN A 5 -31.16 2.82 -2.93
N PHE A 6 -30.81 4.10 -2.98
CA PHE A 6 -30.86 4.99 -1.84
C PHE A 6 -31.14 6.43 -2.25
N GLU A 7 -31.65 7.21 -1.31
CA GLU A 7 -31.81 8.67 -1.40
C GLU A 7 -30.76 9.34 -0.50
N VAL A 8 -30.14 10.41 -0.99
CA VAL A 8 -29.24 11.25 -0.19
C VAL A 8 -30.08 12.24 0.58
N ILE A 9 -30.12 12.10 1.91
CA ILE A 9 -30.90 12.97 2.79
C ILE A 9 -30.15 14.27 3.10
N LYS A 10 -28.82 14.19 3.33
CA LYS A 10 -28.02 15.33 3.75
C LYS A 10 -26.55 15.13 3.42
N ILE A 11 -25.86 16.22 3.07
CA ILE A 11 -24.41 16.30 3.00
C ILE A 11 -23.94 17.47 3.86
N GLU A 12 -22.93 17.28 4.67
CA GLU A 12 -22.33 18.29 5.55
C GLU A 12 -20.81 18.23 5.49
N LYS A 13 -20.17 19.36 5.76
CA LYS A 13 -18.71 19.42 5.91
C LYS A 13 -18.29 18.62 7.14
N ALA A 14 -17.36 17.69 6.98
CA ALA A 14 -16.78 16.97 8.12
C ALA A 14 -15.75 17.84 8.87
N ILE A 15 -15.48 17.48 10.12
CA ILE A 15 -14.44 18.15 10.94
C ILE A 15 -13.05 17.93 10.33
N LYS A 16 -12.85 16.79 9.66
CA LYS A 16 -11.59 16.46 8.98
C LYS A 16 -11.56 17.13 7.60
N HIS A 17 -10.44 17.82 7.27
CA HIS A 17 -10.24 18.43 5.94
C HIS A 17 -10.48 17.40 4.83
N ASP A 18 -11.09 17.85 3.74
CA ASP A 18 -11.40 17.08 2.53
C ASP A 18 -12.38 15.90 2.72
N CYS A 19 -13.18 15.90 3.79
CA CYS A 19 -14.22 14.92 3.99
C CYS A 19 -15.60 15.58 4.10
N VAL A 20 -16.62 14.81 3.73
CA VAL A 20 -18.03 15.15 3.91
C VAL A 20 -18.74 14.05 4.71
N VAL A 21 -19.73 14.44 5.47
CA VAL A 21 -20.67 13.54 6.13
C VAL A 21 -21.89 13.41 5.24
N VAL A 22 -22.18 12.21 4.77
CA VAL A 22 -23.31 11.93 3.87
C VAL A 22 -24.30 11.05 4.60
N THR A 23 -25.54 11.51 4.74
CA THR A 23 -26.65 10.75 5.32
C THR A 23 -27.52 10.21 4.18
N LEU A 24 -27.71 8.89 4.16
CA LEU A 24 -28.47 8.17 3.14
C LEU A 24 -29.65 7.46 3.76
N LYS A 25 -30.71 7.29 2.95
CA LYS A 25 -31.84 6.41 3.27
C LYS A 25 -31.98 5.39 2.16
N PHE A 26 -31.85 4.10 2.49
CA PHE A 26 -32.00 3.02 1.50
C PHE A 26 -33.47 2.71 1.23
N GLU A 27 -33.79 2.33 0.00
CA GLU A 27 -35.12 1.90 -0.40
C GLU A 27 -35.62 0.74 0.49
N GLY A 28 -36.80 0.90 1.08
CA GLY A 28 -37.38 -0.09 2.02
C GLY A 28 -36.87 -0.01 3.46
N SER A 29 -36.00 0.94 3.80
CA SER A 29 -35.54 1.19 5.17
C SER A 29 -36.22 2.42 5.77
N SER A 30 -36.63 2.33 7.04
CA SER A 30 -37.08 3.48 7.84
C SER A 30 -35.93 4.21 8.55
N LYS A 31 -34.70 3.71 8.44
CA LYS A 31 -33.52 4.26 9.12
C LYS A 31 -32.60 4.99 8.14
N GLU A 32 -32.00 6.06 8.65
CA GLU A 32 -30.94 6.80 7.99
C GLU A 32 -29.57 6.25 8.40
N PHE A 33 -28.63 6.28 7.46
CA PHE A 33 -27.26 5.83 7.65
C PHE A 33 -26.30 6.95 7.31
N THR A 34 -25.34 7.17 8.19
CA THR A 34 -24.38 8.26 8.04
C THR A 34 -22.99 7.73 7.73
N TYR A 35 -22.37 8.28 6.68
CA TYR A 35 -21.04 7.91 6.19
C TYR A 35 -20.14 9.13 6.18
N VAL A 36 -18.87 8.96 6.61
CA VAL A 36 -17.84 9.96 6.40
C VAL A 36 -17.01 9.51 5.19
N ARG A 37 -16.92 10.35 4.17
CA ARG A 37 -16.22 10.06 2.92
C ARG A 37 -15.34 11.22 2.48
N LYS A 38 -14.22 10.91 1.81
CA LYS A 38 -13.42 11.94 1.14
C LYS A 38 -14.25 12.57 0.02
N ALA A 39 -14.16 13.90 -0.08
CA ALA A 39 -14.74 14.67 -1.17
C ALA A 39 -13.62 15.20 -2.07
N TYR A 40 -13.79 15.10 -3.36
CA TYR A 40 -12.86 15.66 -4.33
C TYR A 40 -13.66 16.41 -5.41
N ASN A 41 -13.33 17.69 -5.61
CA ASN A 41 -14.04 18.56 -6.57
C ASN A 41 -15.58 18.48 -6.43
N ASN A 42 -16.09 18.64 -5.20
CA ASN A 42 -17.52 18.58 -4.90
C ASN A 42 -18.18 17.23 -5.29
N THR A 43 -17.43 16.15 -5.23
CA THR A 43 -17.96 14.81 -5.46
C THR A 43 -17.50 13.85 -4.36
N THR A 44 -18.32 12.83 -4.07
CA THR A 44 -17.94 11.69 -3.21
C THR A 44 -18.55 10.40 -3.74
N VAL A 45 -18.01 9.25 -3.36
CA VAL A 45 -18.47 7.94 -3.85
C VAL A 45 -18.95 7.10 -2.66
N ILE A 46 -20.16 6.56 -2.77
CA ILE A 46 -20.74 5.63 -1.81
C ILE A 46 -21.44 4.51 -2.58
N ASP A 47 -21.11 3.28 -2.26
CA ASP A 47 -21.74 2.08 -2.78
C ASP A 47 -21.77 2.00 -4.33
N GLY A 48 -20.67 2.43 -4.96
CA GLY A 48 -20.55 2.45 -6.42
C GLY A 48 -21.33 3.55 -7.11
N CYS A 49 -21.87 4.52 -6.35
CA CYS A 49 -22.54 5.70 -6.89
C CYS A 49 -21.72 6.95 -6.59
N ARG A 50 -21.52 7.79 -7.60
CA ARG A 50 -20.91 9.11 -7.45
C ARG A 50 -21.98 10.15 -7.15
N ILE A 51 -21.80 10.87 -6.03
CA ILE A 51 -22.69 11.91 -5.55
C ILE A 51 -22.03 13.24 -5.82
N TYR A 52 -22.71 14.11 -6.58
CA TYR A 52 -22.29 15.48 -6.90
C TYR A 52 -23.04 16.45 -5.99
N PHE A 53 -22.35 17.45 -5.46
CA PHE A 53 -22.94 18.49 -4.60
C PHE A 53 -22.30 19.85 -4.85
N ASP A 54 -23.03 20.91 -4.59
CA ASP A 54 -22.59 22.30 -4.75
C ASP A 54 -21.71 22.78 -3.57
N ALA A 55 -21.23 24.03 -3.67
CA ALA A 55 -20.43 24.66 -2.61
C ALA A 55 -21.16 24.79 -1.25
N ASN A 56 -22.50 24.70 -1.24
CA ASN A 56 -23.36 24.74 -0.06
C ASN A 56 -23.75 23.32 0.41
N TYR A 57 -23.09 22.27 -0.12
CA TYR A 57 -23.36 20.85 0.16
C TYR A 57 -24.77 20.38 -0.22
N GLN A 58 -25.42 21.03 -1.21
CA GLN A 58 -26.69 20.57 -1.78
C GLN A 58 -26.40 19.56 -2.89
N VAL A 59 -27.14 18.45 -2.87
CA VAL A 59 -26.97 17.38 -3.87
C VAL A 59 -27.47 17.85 -5.23
N GLU A 60 -26.60 17.85 -6.21
CA GLU A 60 -26.93 18.18 -7.60
C GLU A 60 -27.32 16.95 -8.41
N LYS A 61 -26.60 15.84 -8.21
CA LYS A 61 -26.76 14.61 -9.01
C LYS A 61 -26.19 13.39 -8.28
N VAL A 62 -26.79 12.23 -8.55
CA VAL A 62 -26.25 10.93 -8.14
C VAL A 62 -26.19 10.01 -9.37
N GLU A 63 -25.01 9.47 -9.67
CA GLU A 63 -24.77 8.59 -10.82
C GLU A 63 -24.10 7.28 -10.36
N ARG A 64 -24.46 6.16 -10.98
CA ARG A 64 -23.77 4.89 -10.81
C ARG A 64 -22.51 4.90 -11.67
N GLU A 65 -21.32 4.65 -11.09
CA GLU A 65 -20.05 4.65 -11.81
C GLU A 65 -19.86 3.43 -12.72
N TYR A 66 -20.46 2.27 -12.37
CA TYR A 66 -20.34 1.04 -13.17
C TYR A 66 -21.62 0.21 -13.14
N GLU A 67 -22.06 -0.22 -14.32
CA GLU A 67 -22.91 -1.40 -14.46
C GLU A 67 -22.04 -2.66 -14.31
N THR A 68 -21.98 -3.27 -13.14
CA THR A 68 -21.43 -4.62 -13.00
C THR A 68 -22.38 -5.61 -13.67
N LYS A 69 -22.05 -6.00 -14.90
CA LYS A 69 -22.66 -7.18 -15.51
C LYS A 69 -22.30 -8.39 -14.64
N GLY A 70 -23.25 -8.87 -13.86
CA GLY A 70 -23.22 -10.23 -13.34
C GLY A 70 -23.07 -10.45 -11.83
N VAL A 71 -23.69 -9.65 -10.97
CA VAL A 71 -23.89 -10.07 -9.57
C VAL A 71 -25.40 -10.21 -9.31
N LYS A 72 -25.83 -11.45 -9.07
CA LYS A 72 -27.19 -11.76 -8.61
C LYS A 72 -27.44 -11.07 -7.27
N LYS A 73 -28.58 -10.38 -7.17
CA LYS A 73 -29.10 -9.74 -5.97
C LYS A 73 -28.94 -10.66 -4.75
N MET A 74 -28.14 -10.26 -3.77
CA MET A 74 -28.26 -10.77 -2.41
C MET A 74 -29.18 -9.86 -1.61
N SER A 75 -30.23 -10.48 -1.13
CA SER A 75 -31.28 -9.89 -0.32
C SER A 75 -30.76 -9.45 1.06
N THR A 76 -31.13 -8.23 1.43
CA THR A 76 -31.39 -7.70 2.79
C THR A 76 -30.50 -8.19 3.94
N ALA A 77 -29.53 -7.39 4.32
CA ALA A 77 -28.93 -7.44 5.65
C ALA A 77 -29.95 -6.94 6.70
N LYS A 78 -30.41 -7.84 7.55
CA LYS A 78 -31.19 -7.51 8.75
C LYS A 78 -30.31 -6.82 9.79
N GLN A 79 -30.85 -5.76 10.36
CA GLN A 79 -30.33 -4.95 11.44
C GLN A 79 -29.78 -5.74 12.63
N VAL A 80 -28.69 -5.28 13.21
CA VAL A 80 -28.29 -5.60 14.58
C VAL A 80 -28.38 -4.31 15.41
N GLY A 81 -29.49 -4.17 16.11
CA GLY A 81 -29.60 -3.21 17.21
C GLY A 81 -29.06 -3.85 18.49
N THR A 82 -28.38 -3.04 19.27
CA THR A 82 -27.86 -3.31 20.62
C THR A 82 -28.68 -4.26 21.47
N THR A 83 -28.21 -5.51 21.64
CA THR A 83 -28.43 -6.34 22.84
C THR A 83 -27.44 -7.52 22.80
N SER A 84 -26.24 -7.30 23.33
CA SER A 84 -25.11 -8.24 23.25
C SER A 84 -25.24 -9.48 24.13
N THR A 85 -26.24 -9.62 24.96
CA THR A 85 -26.28 -10.68 25.98
C THR A 85 -27.32 -11.76 25.72
N LYS A 86 -28.33 -11.52 24.87
CA LYS A 86 -29.34 -12.54 24.52
C LYS A 86 -28.99 -13.35 23.28
N ILE A 87 -28.13 -12.85 22.41
CA ILE A 87 -27.78 -13.51 21.13
C ILE A 87 -26.74 -14.61 21.31
N LYS A 88 -25.86 -14.53 22.35
CA LYS A 88 -24.88 -15.61 22.60
C LYS A 88 -25.55 -16.95 22.95
N ASN A 89 -26.65 -16.94 23.66
CA ASN A 89 -27.34 -18.18 24.09
C ASN A 89 -28.23 -18.80 23.01
N GLU A 90 -28.59 -18.07 21.96
CA GLU A 90 -29.39 -18.62 20.84
C GLU A 90 -28.52 -19.20 19.70
N ILE A 91 -27.27 -18.76 19.59
CA ILE A 91 -26.33 -19.26 18.56
C ILE A 91 -25.76 -20.63 18.94
N GLU A 92 -25.54 -20.90 20.23
CA GLU A 92 -25.02 -22.20 20.70
C GLU A 92 -26.08 -23.35 20.61
N ASN A 93 -27.37 -23.02 20.54
CA ASN A 93 -28.45 -24.04 20.56
C ASN A 93 -29.09 -24.34 19.20
N LYS A 94 -28.69 -23.71 18.11
CA LYS A 94 -29.35 -23.93 16.78
C LYS A 94 -28.36 -24.13 15.65
N GLY A 95 -27.23 -24.76 15.82
CA GLY A 95 -26.37 -25.27 14.74
C GLY A 95 -26.40 -24.44 13.42
N ILE A 96 -26.45 -23.10 13.50
CA ILE A 96 -26.49 -22.26 12.30
C ILE A 96 -25.05 -22.17 11.79
N GLU A 97 -24.74 -22.97 10.76
CA GLU A 97 -23.54 -22.80 9.98
C GLU A 97 -23.55 -21.39 9.39
N ILE A 98 -22.62 -20.55 9.86
CA ILE A 98 -22.32 -19.27 9.23
C ILE A 98 -21.77 -19.60 7.84
N PRO A 99 -22.39 -19.14 6.72
CA PRO A 99 -21.87 -19.41 5.40
C PRO A 99 -20.43 -18.90 5.33
N LYS A 100 -19.47 -19.80 5.14
CA LYS A 100 -18.10 -19.42 4.80
C LYS A 100 -18.21 -18.61 3.53
N VAL A 101 -17.89 -17.32 3.61
CA VAL A 101 -17.70 -16.48 2.43
C VAL A 101 -16.63 -17.17 1.61
N GLN A 102 -17.01 -17.76 0.48
CA GLN A 102 -16.05 -18.29 -0.48
C GLN A 102 -15.32 -17.08 -1.08
N ILE A 103 -14.17 -16.75 -0.52
CA ILE A 103 -13.24 -15.82 -1.13
C ILE A 103 -12.72 -16.53 -2.38
N PRO A 104 -12.91 -15.97 -3.59
CA PRO A 104 -12.45 -16.64 -4.80
C PRO A 104 -10.95 -16.88 -4.69
N GLU A 105 -10.51 -18.11 -4.91
CA GLU A 105 -9.09 -18.41 -5.12
C GLU A 105 -8.60 -17.52 -6.25
N VAL A 106 -7.69 -16.62 -5.95
CA VAL A 106 -7.02 -15.78 -6.96
C VAL A 106 -6.10 -16.71 -7.74
N LYS A 107 -6.60 -17.25 -8.86
CA LYS A 107 -5.79 -18.02 -9.81
C LYS A 107 -5.16 -17.03 -10.79
N GLY A 108 -3.86 -16.79 -10.66
CA GLY A 108 -3.11 -15.90 -11.54
C GLY A 108 -2.12 -15.02 -10.76
N GLU A 109 -1.31 -14.29 -11.51
CA GLU A 109 -0.41 -13.28 -10.95
C GLU A 109 -1.24 -12.11 -10.41
N VAL A 110 -1.04 -11.73 -9.15
CA VAL A 110 -1.80 -10.65 -8.51
C VAL A 110 -1.04 -9.36 -8.68
N HIS A 111 -1.67 -8.40 -9.32
CA HIS A 111 -1.11 -7.08 -9.54
C HIS A 111 -1.57 -6.08 -8.48
N HIS A 112 -0.70 -5.14 -8.15
CA HIS A 112 -1.00 -4.01 -7.28
C HIS A 112 -2.09 -3.11 -7.91
N ASP A 113 -2.86 -2.39 -7.10
CA ASP A 113 -3.92 -1.49 -7.61
C ASP A 113 -3.37 -0.36 -8.50
N ARG A 114 -2.09 -0.01 -8.37
CA ARG A 114 -1.40 0.99 -9.21
C ARG A 114 -0.67 0.40 -10.43
N TYR A 115 -0.81 -0.89 -10.68
CA TYR A 115 -0.09 -1.59 -11.74
C TYR A 115 -0.33 -0.97 -13.12
N ASP A 116 -1.59 -0.80 -13.49
CA ASP A 116 -1.98 -0.29 -14.81
C ASP A 116 -1.56 1.18 -14.99
N GLU A 117 -1.61 1.98 -13.92
CA GLU A 117 -1.18 3.38 -13.94
C GLU A 117 0.33 3.49 -14.21
N ILE A 118 1.14 2.67 -13.51
CA ILE A 118 2.59 2.63 -13.69
C ILE A 118 2.93 2.16 -15.10
N LYS A 119 2.32 1.07 -15.55
CA LYS A 119 2.53 0.52 -16.90
C LYS A 119 2.19 1.56 -17.97
N CYS A 120 1.06 2.24 -17.86
CA CYS A 120 0.66 3.29 -18.81
C CYS A 120 1.68 4.44 -18.87
N CYS A 121 2.23 4.88 -17.73
CA CYS A 121 3.27 5.90 -17.71
C CYS A 121 4.52 5.43 -18.46
N LEU A 122 4.96 4.18 -18.22
CA LEU A 122 6.14 3.62 -18.88
C LEU A 122 5.95 3.47 -20.38
N GLU A 123 4.80 2.97 -20.84
CA GLU A 123 4.46 2.87 -22.27
C GLU A 123 4.40 4.25 -22.95
N CYS A 124 4.15 5.32 -22.19
CA CYS A 124 4.22 6.72 -22.66
C CYS A 124 5.63 7.34 -22.51
N ASN A 125 6.63 6.58 -22.12
CA ASN A 125 7.97 7.07 -21.79
C ASN A 125 7.99 8.20 -20.74
N ILE A 126 7.08 8.12 -19.75
CA ILE A 126 7.01 9.05 -18.63
C ILE A 126 7.74 8.44 -17.44
N PRO A 127 8.80 9.08 -16.90
CA PRO A 127 9.48 8.61 -15.70
C PRO A 127 8.55 8.56 -14.49
N VAL A 128 8.66 7.50 -13.67
CA VAL A 128 7.76 7.27 -12.53
C VAL A 128 8.53 7.27 -11.22
N TYR A 129 8.01 7.98 -10.23
CA TYR A 129 8.48 7.91 -8.85
C TYR A 129 7.41 7.29 -7.93
N LEU A 130 7.72 6.10 -7.37
CA LEU A 130 6.84 5.37 -6.49
C LEU A 130 7.11 5.76 -5.04
N ALA A 131 6.26 6.58 -4.44
CA ALA A 131 6.37 7.02 -3.06
C ALA A 131 5.45 6.20 -2.15
N GLY A 132 6.00 5.52 -1.14
CA GLY A 132 5.15 4.74 -0.23
C GLY A 132 5.93 3.88 0.77
N PRO A 133 5.23 3.26 1.73
CA PRO A 133 5.86 2.61 2.87
C PRO A 133 6.81 1.48 2.47
N ALA A 134 7.77 1.21 3.36
CA ALA A 134 8.72 0.12 3.16
C ALA A 134 8.02 -1.24 3.09
N GLY A 135 8.42 -2.06 2.11
CA GLY A 135 7.88 -3.41 1.94
C GLY A 135 6.44 -3.46 1.42
N SER A 136 5.99 -2.44 0.68
CA SER A 136 4.70 -2.40 -0.04
C SER A 136 4.74 -3.10 -1.41
N GLY A 137 5.91 -3.59 -1.86
CA GLY A 137 6.02 -4.34 -3.12
C GLY A 137 6.41 -3.52 -4.34
N LYS A 138 6.92 -2.30 -4.19
CA LYS A 138 7.32 -1.40 -5.30
C LYS A 138 8.19 -2.11 -6.33
N ASN A 139 9.32 -2.69 -5.92
CA ASN A 139 10.25 -3.41 -6.81
C ASN A 139 9.56 -4.55 -7.55
N HIS A 140 8.80 -5.37 -6.81
CA HIS A 140 8.12 -6.53 -7.39
C HIS A 140 7.11 -6.13 -8.48
N THR A 141 6.36 -5.04 -8.26
CA THR A 141 5.40 -4.54 -9.24
C THR A 141 6.10 -4.07 -10.52
N VAL A 142 7.24 -3.37 -10.40
CA VAL A 142 8.00 -2.92 -11.58
C VAL A 142 8.62 -4.09 -12.32
N GLU A 143 9.15 -5.10 -11.62
CA GLU A 143 9.63 -6.35 -12.22
C GLU A 143 8.52 -7.11 -12.97
N GLN A 144 7.29 -7.15 -12.41
CA GLN A 144 6.13 -7.74 -13.10
C GLN A 144 5.81 -7.01 -14.40
N ILE A 145 5.84 -5.66 -14.38
CA ILE A 145 5.59 -4.84 -15.57
C ILE A 145 6.68 -5.07 -16.62
N ALA A 146 7.96 -5.05 -16.24
CA ALA A 146 9.07 -5.33 -17.16
C ALA A 146 8.90 -6.69 -17.83
N LYS A 147 8.56 -7.72 -17.07
CA LYS A 147 8.31 -9.08 -17.56
C LYS A 147 7.12 -9.15 -18.52
N GLU A 148 6.01 -8.46 -18.21
CA GLU A 148 4.83 -8.43 -19.08
C GLU A 148 5.12 -7.72 -20.41
N LEU A 149 5.87 -6.61 -20.36
CA LEU A 149 6.27 -5.85 -21.55
C LEU A 149 7.41 -6.53 -22.35
N GLY A 150 8.07 -7.54 -21.77
CA GLY A 150 9.24 -8.17 -22.37
C GLY A 150 10.49 -7.28 -22.35
N TRP A 151 10.55 -6.32 -21.44
CA TRP A 151 11.64 -5.36 -21.28
C TRP A 151 12.71 -5.87 -20.32
N ASN A 152 13.96 -5.51 -20.55
CA ASN A 152 15.03 -5.80 -19.61
C ASN A 152 14.89 -4.95 -18.34
N PHE A 153 15.42 -5.45 -17.20
CA PHE A 153 15.28 -4.80 -15.91
C PHE A 153 16.64 -4.62 -15.26
N TYR A 154 17.03 -3.37 -15.03
CA TYR A 154 18.27 -2.96 -14.40
C TYR A 154 17.96 -2.28 -13.06
N PHE A 155 18.58 -2.76 -11.99
CA PHE A 155 18.31 -2.34 -10.62
C PHE A 155 19.51 -1.67 -9.99
N SER A 156 19.29 -0.49 -9.38
CA SER A 156 20.25 0.18 -8.54
C SER A 156 19.60 0.60 -7.22
N ASN A 157 20.33 0.49 -6.13
CA ASN A 157 19.93 1.09 -4.86
C ASN A 157 20.30 2.57 -4.80
N SER A 158 19.99 3.21 -3.65
CA SER A 158 20.39 4.59 -3.37
C SER A 158 21.85 4.87 -3.72
N VAL A 159 22.08 6.01 -4.35
CA VAL A 159 23.39 6.41 -4.86
C VAL A 159 24.01 7.43 -3.90
N GLN A 160 25.10 7.01 -3.22
CA GLN A 160 25.82 7.82 -2.25
C GLN A 160 27.09 8.46 -2.84
N GLN A 161 27.51 8.03 -4.01
CA GLN A 161 28.72 8.49 -4.68
C GLN A 161 28.53 8.39 -6.19
N GLU A 162 29.06 9.38 -6.92
CA GLU A 162 28.88 9.53 -8.36
C GLU A 162 29.27 8.27 -9.14
N TYR A 163 30.41 7.67 -8.83
CA TYR A 163 30.89 6.47 -9.55
C TYR A 163 29.97 5.26 -9.44
N LYS A 164 29.07 5.23 -8.44
CA LYS A 164 28.05 4.18 -8.33
C LYS A 164 26.97 4.29 -9.42
N LEU A 165 26.84 5.47 -10.01
CA LEU A 165 25.97 5.72 -11.16
C LEU A 165 26.78 5.69 -12.46
N THR A 166 27.88 6.44 -12.52
CA THR A 166 28.66 6.67 -13.75
C THR A 166 29.65 5.56 -14.10
N GLY A 167 29.99 4.68 -13.14
CA GLY A 167 31.16 3.83 -13.26
C GLY A 167 32.47 4.61 -13.09
N PHE A 168 33.60 3.96 -13.28
CA PHE A 168 34.92 4.57 -13.16
C PHE A 168 35.95 3.81 -13.99
N ILE A 169 37.05 4.51 -14.35
CA ILE A 169 38.23 3.88 -14.98
C ILE A 169 39.26 3.67 -13.87
N ASP A 170 39.77 2.45 -13.75
CA ASP A 170 40.77 2.11 -12.75
C ASP A 170 42.21 2.53 -13.20
N ALA A 171 43.18 2.28 -12.32
CA ALA A 171 44.59 2.60 -12.61
C ALA A 171 45.20 1.80 -13.77
N GLY A 172 44.60 0.68 -14.18
CA GLY A 172 44.98 -0.11 -15.36
C GLY A 172 44.39 0.43 -16.65
N GLY A 173 43.44 1.36 -16.55
CA GLY A 173 42.72 1.90 -17.70
C GLY A 173 41.43 1.15 -18.04
N ASP A 174 41.04 0.17 -17.21
CA ASP A 174 39.82 -0.62 -17.43
C ASP A 174 38.60 0.13 -16.87
N PHE A 175 37.53 0.17 -17.69
CA PHE A 175 36.26 0.77 -17.27
C PHE A 175 35.40 -0.24 -16.49
N HIS A 176 34.99 0.15 -15.31
CA HIS A 176 34.08 -0.62 -14.46
C HIS A 176 32.65 -0.08 -14.62
N GLU A 177 31.83 -0.85 -15.33
CA GLU A 177 30.46 -0.52 -15.67
C GLU A 177 29.50 -0.63 -14.48
N THR A 178 28.39 0.11 -14.53
CA THR A 178 27.29 0.06 -13.58
C THR A 178 26.01 -0.49 -14.22
N GLU A 179 24.99 -0.77 -13.42
CA GLU A 179 23.68 -1.16 -13.96
C GLU A 179 23.06 -0.04 -14.79
N PHE A 180 23.34 1.22 -14.48
CA PHE A 180 22.90 2.36 -15.30
C PHE A 180 23.61 2.38 -16.66
N TYR A 181 24.92 2.14 -16.70
CA TYR A 181 25.64 2.02 -17.96
C TYR A 181 25.12 0.88 -18.82
N LYS A 182 24.86 -0.28 -18.23
CA LYS A 182 24.28 -1.44 -18.93
C LYS A 182 22.91 -1.12 -19.49
N ALA A 183 22.05 -0.43 -18.71
CA ALA A 183 20.75 0.01 -19.21
C ALA A 183 20.88 0.95 -20.41
N CYS A 184 21.78 1.93 -20.35
CA CYS A 184 22.00 2.88 -21.45
C CYS A 184 22.60 2.25 -22.71
N THR A 185 23.32 1.13 -22.58
CA THR A 185 23.97 0.43 -23.69
C THR A 185 23.24 -0.83 -24.14
N ASP A 186 22.08 -1.13 -23.58
CA ASP A 186 21.23 -2.23 -24.06
C ASP A 186 20.70 -1.91 -25.46
N GLU A 187 20.46 -2.96 -26.25
CA GLU A 187 19.85 -2.85 -27.58
C GLU A 187 18.32 -2.97 -27.54
N ASN A 188 17.77 -3.31 -26.37
CA ASN A 188 16.34 -3.56 -26.16
C ASN A 188 15.75 -2.54 -25.21
N GLU A 189 14.42 -2.38 -25.27
CA GLU A 189 13.67 -1.62 -24.28
C GLU A 189 13.96 -2.15 -22.88
N CYS A 190 14.24 -1.23 -21.95
CA CYS A 190 14.59 -1.62 -20.59
C CYS A 190 14.08 -0.63 -19.55
N ILE A 191 13.88 -1.12 -18.33
CA ILE A 191 13.59 -0.29 -17.16
C ILE A 191 14.88 -0.15 -16.36
N PHE A 192 15.31 1.10 -16.14
CA PHE A 192 16.28 1.42 -15.09
C PHE A 192 15.54 1.81 -13.82
N PHE A 193 15.63 0.95 -12.81
CA PHE A 193 14.94 1.12 -11.53
C PHE A 193 15.91 1.56 -10.43
N LEU A 194 15.71 2.79 -9.90
CA LEU A 194 16.48 3.34 -8.79
C LEU A 194 15.67 3.23 -7.49
N ASP A 195 15.97 2.22 -6.66
CA ASP A 195 15.33 2.06 -5.36
C ASP A 195 15.94 3.01 -4.32
N GLU A 196 15.14 3.40 -3.34
CA GLU A 196 15.53 4.32 -2.27
C GLU A 196 16.14 5.64 -2.80
N MET A 197 15.55 6.20 -3.87
CA MET A 197 16.01 7.47 -4.45
C MET A 197 16.04 8.59 -3.39
N ASP A 198 15.10 8.61 -2.47
CA ASP A 198 15.03 9.56 -1.37
C ASP A 198 16.13 9.40 -0.30
N ALA A 199 16.91 8.32 -0.36
CA ALA A 199 18.11 8.12 0.43
C ALA A 199 19.40 8.43 -0.34
N SER A 200 19.30 8.77 -1.62
CA SER A 200 20.45 9.14 -2.46
C SER A 200 20.92 10.57 -2.18
N ILE A 201 22.17 10.85 -2.51
CA ILE A 201 22.71 12.22 -2.43
C ILE A 201 22.09 13.05 -3.56
N PRO A 202 21.41 14.19 -3.24
CA PRO A 202 20.70 14.98 -4.26
C PRO A 202 21.59 15.48 -5.40
N GLU A 203 22.85 15.83 -5.11
CA GLU A 203 23.80 16.30 -6.09
C GLU A 203 24.13 15.25 -7.15
N VAL A 204 24.12 13.96 -6.77
CA VAL A 204 24.32 12.84 -7.72
C VAL A 204 23.08 12.63 -8.57
N LEU A 205 21.89 12.83 -8.02
CA LEU A 205 20.63 12.69 -8.76
C LEU A 205 20.48 13.76 -9.86
N VAL A 206 21.12 14.91 -9.73
CA VAL A 206 21.13 15.94 -10.78
C VAL A 206 21.74 15.41 -12.09
N LEU A 207 22.68 14.44 -12.02
CA LEU A 207 23.23 13.80 -13.20
C LEU A 207 22.16 13.02 -13.98
N LEU A 208 21.25 12.33 -13.29
CA LEU A 208 20.12 11.63 -13.93
C LEU A 208 19.14 12.61 -14.58
N ASN A 209 19.00 13.82 -14.06
CA ASN A 209 18.11 14.83 -14.65
C ASN A 209 18.51 15.16 -16.11
N ALA A 210 19.81 15.24 -16.38
CA ALA A 210 20.30 15.47 -17.73
C ALA A 210 20.07 14.24 -18.65
N ALA A 211 20.28 13.05 -18.12
CA ALA A 211 20.04 11.78 -18.83
C ALA A 211 18.55 11.63 -19.23
N ILE A 212 17.63 11.83 -18.27
CA ILE A 212 16.19 11.76 -18.48
C ILE A 212 15.71 12.79 -19.51
N ALA A 213 16.24 14.03 -19.44
CA ALA A 213 15.79 15.12 -20.29
C ALA A 213 16.31 15.02 -21.75
N ASN A 214 17.50 14.46 -21.94
CA ASN A 214 18.22 14.57 -23.20
C ASN A 214 18.42 13.23 -23.92
N GLY A 215 18.16 12.08 -23.28
CA GLY A 215 18.38 10.76 -23.87
C GLY A 215 19.86 10.44 -24.12
N TYR A 216 20.77 11.00 -23.34
CA TYR A 216 22.19 10.63 -23.38
C TYR A 216 22.84 10.83 -22.01
N PHE A 217 23.99 10.18 -21.83
CA PHE A 217 24.82 10.37 -20.65
C PHE A 217 26.32 10.31 -21.00
N GLU A 218 27.11 11.18 -20.30
CA GLU A 218 28.58 11.22 -20.43
C GLU A 218 29.20 10.30 -19.36
N PHE A 219 29.57 9.10 -19.75
CA PHE A 219 30.31 8.18 -18.89
C PHE A 219 31.82 8.42 -18.96
N PRO A 220 32.61 7.94 -17.98
CA PRO A 220 34.09 8.09 -18.02
C PRO A 220 34.75 7.52 -19.28
N ASN A 221 34.12 6.56 -19.93
CA ASN A 221 34.60 5.92 -21.19
C ASN A 221 33.99 6.53 -22.46
N GLY A 222 33.14 7.55 -22.33
CA GLY A 222 32.57 8.27 -23.46
C GLY A 222 31.06 8.46 -23.36
N ARG A 223 30.50 9.19 -24.31
CA ARG A 223 29.07 9.48 -24.41
C ARG A 223 28.30 8.28 -24.92
N VAL A 224 27.16 8.01 -24.31
CA VAL A 224 26.16 7.02 -24.74
C VAL A 224 24.84 7.75 -24.97
N ASP A 225 24.29 7.65 -26.18
CA ASP A 225 22.93 8.12 -26.53
C ASP A 225 21.96 6.95 -26.43
N PHE A 226 20.75 7.18 -25.91
CA PHE A 226 19.71 6.16 -25.72
C PHE A 226 18.30 6.76 -25.80
N ASP A 227 17.32 5.97 -26.24
CA ASP A 227 15.89 6.30 -26.30
C ASP A 227 14.98 5.18 -25.75
N HIS A 228 15.60 4.04 -25.42
CA HIS A 228 14.97 2.80 -24.97
C HIS A 228 14.98 2.61 -23.45
N VAL A 229 15.47 3.59 -22.68
CA VAL A 229 15.57 3.48 -21.21
C VAL A 229 14.38 4.15 -20.54
N HIS A 230 13.56 3.37 -19.84
CA HIS A 230 12.44 3.85 -19.05
C HIS A 230 12.84 3.99 -17.59
N PHE A 231 12.71 5.18 -17.04
CA PHE A 231 13.16 5.49 -15.68
C PHE A 231 12.06 5.26 -14.66
N VAL A 232 12.34 4.43 -13.66
CA VAL A 232 11.51 4.27 -12.48
C VAL A 232 12.36 4.51 -11.24
N ALA A 233 11.86 5.30 -10.32
CA ALA A 233 12.46 5.47 -9.02
C ALA A 233 11.48 5.09 -7.91
N ALA A 234 11.99 4.72 -6.74
CA ALA A 234 11.17 4.44 -5.58
C ALA A 234 11.76 5.08 -4.32
N GLY A 235 10.88 5.48 -3.42
CA GLY A 235 11.25 6.02 -2.12
C GLY A 235 10.21 5.67 -1.05
N ASN A 236 10.56 5.95 0.20
CA ASN A 236 9.64 5.81 1.31
C ASN A 236 8.95 7.14 1.67
N THR A 237 9.45 8.24 1.13
CA THR A 237 8.90 9.59 1.24
C THR A 237 8.64 10.16 -0.15
N VAL A 238 7.95 11.30 -0.22
CA VAL A 238 7.77 12.06 -1.48
C VAL A 238 8.93 13.03 -1.75
N GLY A 239 10.09 12.83 -1.12
CA GLY A 239 11.27 13.68 -1.30
C GLY A 239 11.31 14.92 -0.40
N ASN A 240 10.47 15.01 0.62
CA ASN A 240 10.44 16.11 1.58
C ASN A 240 11.50 15.99 2.70
N GLY A 241 12.37 14.98 2.63
CA GLY A 241 13.38 14.70 3.64
C GLY A 241 12.92 13.66 4.68
N ALA A 242 13.69 13.59 5.77
CA ALA A 242 13.44 12.68 6.87
C ALA A 242 12.12 12.97 7.59
N ASP A 243 11.46 11.91 8.02
CA ASP A 243 10.29 11.93 8.89
C ASP A 243 10.52 11.05 10.15
N ASP A 244 9.50 10.93 10.99
CA ASP A 244 9.60 10.13 12.22
C ASP A 244 9.82 8.63 11.94
N MET A 245 9.40 8.11 10.80
CA MET A 245 9.57 6.70 10.41
C MET A 245 10.85 6.47 9.63
N TYR A 246 11.25 7.42 8.78
CA TYR A 246 12.34 7.30 7.81
C TYR A 246 13.38 8.43 8.01
N THR A 247 14.27 8.25 8.99
CA THR A 247 15.23 9.29 9.42
C THR A 247 16.41 9.47 8.47
N GLY A 248 16.69 8.53 7.58
CA GLY A 248 17.82 8.58 6.63
C GLY A 248 17.43 9.10 5.26
N ARG A 249 16.41 9.97 5.14
CA ARG A 249 15.94 10.49 3.85
C ARG A 249 16.38 11.93 3.62
N MET A 250 16.72 12.22 2.37
CA MET A 250 17.21 13.53 1.93
C MET A 250 16.05 14.34 1.35
N VAL A 251 16.18 15.66 1.40
CA VAL A 251 15.29 16.55 0.65
C VAL A 251 15.71 16.51 -0.82
N LEU A 252 14.81 16.09 -1.68
CA LEU A 252 15.05 16.05 -3.12
C LEU A 252 14.77 17.40 -3.76
N ASP A 253 15.57 17.75 -4.77
CA ASP A 253 15.36 18.96 -5.55
C ASP A 253 14.04 18.90 -6.34
N GLN A 254 13.31 20.02 -6.34
CA GLN A 254 12.03 20.12 -7.06
C GLN A 254 12.20 19.92 -8.57
N ALA A 255 13.33 20.35 -9.15
CA ALA A 255 13.62 20.10 -10.56
C ALA A 255 13.82 18.61 -10.87
N THR A 256 14.28 17.81 -9.89
CA THR A 256 14.34 16.35 -10.01
C THR A 256 12.95 15.75 -9.92
N LEU A 257 12.15 16.15 -8.93
CA LEU A 257 10.79 15.63 -8.73
C LEU A 257 9.85 15.95 -9.89
N ASP A 258 9.98 17.15 -10.49
CA ASP A 258 9.16 17.61 -11.63
C ASP A 258 9.32 16.73 -12.90
N ARG A 259 10.40 15.96 -12.99
CA ARG A 259 10.63 15.04 -14.11
C ARG A 259 9.88 13.71 -13.99
N PHE A 260 9.35 13.42 -12.81
CA PHE A 260 8.70 12.16 -12.54
C PHE A 260 7.19 12.34 -12.33
N ALA A 261 6.41 11.41 -12.87
CA ALA A 261 5.05 11.18 -12.41
C ALA A 261 5.10 10.54 -11.02
N ILE A 262 4.65 11.25 -9.99
CA ILE A 262 4.66 10.74 -8.61
C ILE A 262 3.40 9.93 -8.36
N ILE A 263 3.58 8.63 -8.06
CA ILE A 263 2.49 7.70 -7.75
C ILE A 263 2.59 7.29 -6.28
N GLU A 264 1.56 7.59 -5.51
CA GLU A 264 1.43 7.08 -4.14
C GLU A 264 1.22 5.56 -4.17
N PHE A 265 2.14 4.82 -3.55
CA PHE A 265 2.22 3.37 -3.59
C PHE A 265 2.09 2.77 -2.19
N ASP A 266 0.86 2.65 -1.71
CA ASP A 266 0.54 2.13 -0.39
C ASP A 266 0.34 0.60 -0.41
N TYR A 267 -0.03 0.01 0.72
CA TYR A 267 -0.39 -1.40 0.81
C TYR A 267 -1.71 -1.68 0.08
N CYS A 268 -1.74 -2.79 -0.66
CA CYS A 268 -2.88 -3.23 -1.47
C CYS A 268 -3.52 -4.49 -0.86
N LEU A 269 -4.80 -4.44 -0.54
CA LEU A 269 -5.54 -5.54 0.08
C LEU A 269 -5.48 -6.84 -0.75
N LYS A 270 -5.53 -6.74 -2.09
CA LYS A 270 -5.45 -7.91 -2.98
C LYS A 270 -4.14 -8.67 -2.78
N ILE A 271 -3.03 -7.93 -2.69
CA ILE A 271 -1.70 -8.51 -2.45
C ILE A 271 -1.63 -9.11 -1.05
N GLU A 272 -2.14 -8.41 -0.03
CA GLU A 272 -2.16 -8.91 1.34
C GLU A 272 -2.92 -10.23 1.46
N MET A 273 -4.08 -10.32 0.83
CA MET A 273 -4.86 -11.57 0.77
C MET A 273 -4.11 -12.68 0.02
N ALA A 274 -3.45 -12.36 -1.09
CA ALA A 274 -2.69 -13.33 -1.85
C ALA A 274 -1.49 -13.89 -1.07
N ILE A 275 -0.66 -13.04 -0.45
CA ILE A 275 0.54 -13.47 0.29
C ILE A 275 0.22 -14.18 1.61
N THR A 276 -0.99 -13.99 2.14
CA THR A 276 -1.48 -14.67 3.35
C THR A 276 -2.34 -15.90 3.04
N HIS A 277 -2.43 -16.30 1.77
CA HIS A 277 -3.29 -17.41 1.32
C HIS A 277 -4.77 -17.22 1.76
N ASN A 278 -5.29 -16.00 1.57
CA ASN A 278 -6.64 -15.57 1.94
C ASN A 278 -6.94 -15.63 3.45
N ASN A 279 -5.94 -15.45 4.28
CA ASN A 279 -6.12 -15.39 5.73
C ASN A 279 -6.62 -14.00 6.17
N ALA A 280 -7.94 -13.79 6.07
CA ALA A 280 -8.58 -12.52 6.41
C ALA A 280 -8.36 -12.10 7.88
N GLU A 281 -8.25 -13.08 8.82
CA GLU A 281 -7.98 -12.75 10.22
C GLU A 281 -6.60 -12.12 10.44
N LEU A 282 -5.58 -12.61 9.72
CA LEU A 282 -4.24 -12.03 9.77
C LEU A 282 -4.21 -10.64 9.14
N VAL A 283 -4.85 -10.48 7.98
CA VAL A 283 -4.92 -9.20 7.28
C VAL A 283 -5.60 -8.15 8.15
N GLU A 284 -6.78 -8.44 8.71
CA GLU A 284 -7.50 -7.55 9.60
C GLU A 284 -6.67 -7.18 10.85
N PHE A 285 -6.01 -8.17 11.47
CA PHE A 285 -5.14 -7.95 12.60
C PHE A 285 -3.99 -6.98 12.26
N ILE A 286 -3.33 -7.16 11.11
CA ILE A 286 -2.24 -6.28 10.67
C ILE A 286 -2.74 -4.87 10.37
N HIS A 287 -3.93 -4.71 9.77
CA HIS A 287 -4.54 -3.40 9.55
C HIS A 287 -4.79 -2.66 10.87
N GLN A 288 -5.27 -3.36 11.89
CA GLN A 288 -5.47 -2.79 13.22
C GLN A 288 -4.13 -2.38 13.84
N MET A 289 -3.08 -3.21 13.73
CA MET A 289 -1.74 -2.88 14.23
C MET A 289 -1.16 -1.64 13.56
N ARG A 290 -1.32 -1.48 12.22
CA ARG A 290 -0.91 -0.26 11.50
C ARG A 290 -1.65 0.98 12.00
N LYS A 291 -2.97 0.88 12.11
CA LYS A 291 -3.81 1.99 12.58
C LYS A 291 -3.44 2.42 14.01
N GLU A 292 -3.16 1.46 14.88
CA GLU A 292 -2.74 1.77 16.25
C GLU A 292 -1.33 2.38 16.28
N ALA A 293 -0.39 1.87 15.51
CA ALA A 293 0.94 2.45 15.39
C ALA A 293 0.88 3.91 14.93
N GLU A 294 0.12 4.18 13.86
CA GLU A 294 -0.09 5.53 13.34
C GLU A 294 -0.73 6.45 14.39
N SER A 295 -1.82 6.01 15.01
CA SER A 295 -2.57 6.83 15.97
C SER A 295 -1.79 7.16 17.25
N LYS A 296 -0.81 6.32 17.61
CA LYS A 296 0.02 6.45 18.83
C LYS A 296 1.42 6.98 18.53
N GLY A 297 1.76 7.26 17.26
CA GLY A 297 3.09 7.69 16.84
C GLY A 297 4.17 6.63 17.10
N ILE A 298 3.81 5.33 17.06
CA ILE A 298 4.75 4.24 17.32
C ILE A 298 5.54 3.94 16.04
N ARG A 299 6.86 3.94 16.14
CA ARG A 299 7.76 3.55 15.05
C ARG A 299 7.76 2.04 14.83
N ALA A 300 6.76 1.54 14.14
CA ALA A 300 6.63 0.12 13.79
C ALA A 300 6.14 -0.04 12.36
N THR A 301 6.74 -0.97 11.62
CA THR A 301 6.38 -1.26 10.22
C THR A 301 5.76 -2.65 10.11
N PHE A 302 4.48 -2.71 9.77
CA PHE A 302 3.75 -3.94 9.52
C PHE A 302 3.54 -4.14 8.02
N SER A 303 4.64 -4.52 7.32
CA SER A 303 4.70 -4.64 5.87
C SER A 303 4.28 -6.02 5.34
N TYR A 304 4.23 -6.19 4.02
CA TYR A 304 4.07 -7.50 3.39
C TYR A 304 5.13 -8.51 3.85
N ARG A 305 6.34 -8.04 4.19
CA ARG A 305 7.42 -8.91 4.70
C ARG A 305 7.04 -9.59 6.00
N CYS A 306 6.42 -8.87 6.95
CA CYS A 306 6.00 -9.49 8.22
C CYS A 306 4.84 -10.47 7.99
N MET A 307 3.88 -10.15 7.12
CA MET A 307 2.77 -11.02 6.76
C MET A 307 3.26 -12.31 6.08
N THR A 308 4.17 -12.19 5.13
CA THR A 308 4.80 -13.35 4.46
C THR A 308 5.60 -14.21 5.45
N MET A 309 6.34 -13.58 6.38
CA MET A 309 7.09 -14.32 7.39
C MET A 309 6.18 -15.13 8.31
N ILE A 310 5.16 -14.51 8.89
CA ILE A 310 4.26 -15.23 9.81
C ILE A 310 3.52 -16.34 9.08
N THR A 311 3.03 -16.12 7.87
CA THR A 311 2.34 -17.13 7.04
C THR A 311 3.25 -18.34 6.79
N LYS A 312 4.51 -18.11 6.40
CA LYS A 312 5.48 -19.19 6.18
C LYS A 312 5.83 -19.95 7.45
N LEU A 313 5.98 -19.27 8.58
CA LEU A 313 6.33 -19.88 9.87
C LEU A 313 5.17 -20.73 10.42
N GLU A 314 3.94 -20.24 10.33
CA GLU A 314 2.74 -21.01 10.67
C GLU A 314 2.61 -22.27 9.80
N ALA A 315 2.83 -22.14 8.48
CA ALA A 315 2.78 -23.29 7.56
C ALA A 315 3.84 -24.35 7.87
N LYS A 316 4.96 -23.98 8.54
CA LYS A 316 5.99 -24.91 9.02
C LYS A 316 5.71 -25.45 10.43
N GLY A 317 4.58 -25.10 11.04
CA GLY A 317 4.17 -25.57 12.36
C GLY A 317 4.86 -24.84 13.53
N MET A 318 5.45 -23.67 13.30
CA MET A 318 5.99 -22.87 14.40
C MET A 318 4.85 -22.39 15.32
N ASN A 319 5.11 -22.41 16.64
CA ASN A 319 4.17 -21.81 17.61
C ASN A 319 3.86 -20.36 17.26
N LEU A 320 2.57 -19.99 17.27
CA LEU A 320 2.10 -18.69 16.81
C LEU A 320 2.73 -17.52 17.61
N GLU A 321 2.87 -17.64 18.90
CA GLU A 321 3.47 -16.60 19.75
C GLU A 321 4.94 -16.36 19.36
N MET A 322 5.69 -17.42 19.09
CA MET A 322 7.06 -17.31 18.60
C MET A 322 7.11 -16.71 17.20
N ALA A 323 6.25 -17.17 16.29
CA ALA A 323 6.15 -16.61 14.94
C ALA A 323 5.84 -15.12 14.97
N MET A 324 4.91 -14.67 15.82
CA MET A 324 4.59 -13.24 15.99
C MET A 324 5.74 -12.44 16.60
N LYS A 325 6.46 -12.99 17.58
CA LYS A 325 7.63 -12.32 18.19
C LYS A 325 8.71 -11.99 17.16
N ILE A 326 8.99 -12.90 16.24
CA ILE A 326 10.06 -12.73 15.25
C ILE A 326 9.62 -12.07 13.93
N SER A 327 8.31 -11.91 13.69
CA SER A 327 7.78 -11.33 12.45
C SER A 327 7.05 -10.00 12.67
N ILE A 328 6.13 -9.94 13.63
CA ILE A 328 5.22 -8.80 13.81
C ILE A 328 5.78 -7.81 14.84
N VAL A 329 6.04 -8.26 16.07
CA VAL A 329 6.50 -7.38 17.15
C VAL A 329 8.03 -7.34 17.32
N LYS A 330 8.75 -7.83 16.33
CA LYS A 330 10.23 -7.81 16.30
C LYS A 330 10.77 -6.39 16.42
N GLY A 331 11.79 -6.23 17.27
CA GLY A 331 12.45 -4.94 17.46
C GLY A 331 11.68 -3.93 18.31
N LEU A 332 10.47 -4.26 18.75
CA LEU A 332 9.74 -3.45 19.71
C LEU A 332 10.15 -3.81 21.14
N ASP A 333 10.31 -2.80 21.98
CA ASP A 333 10.51 -3.00 23.43
C ASP A 333 9.20 -3.43 24.11
N LYS A 334 9.33 -3.88 25.37
CA LYS A 334 8.18 -4.42 26.11
C LYS A 334 7.07 -3.39 26.35
N ASP A 335 7.45 -2.15 26.61
CA ASP A 335 6.50 -1.09 26.92
C ASP A 335 5.71 -0.73 25.65
N THR A 336 6.38 -0.61 24.52
CA THR A 336 5.77 -0.41 23.21
C THR A 336 4.82 -1.56 22.85
N ILE A 337 5.22 -2.82 23.04
CA ILE A 337 4.33 -3.98 22.79
C ILE A 337 3.06 -3.90 23.63
N ASN A 338 3.17 -3.48 24.90
CA ASN A 338 2.03 -3.37 25.81
C ASN A 338 1.08 -2.21 25.48
N THR A 339 1.50 -1.24 24.66
CA THR A 339 0.63 -0.16 24.22
C THR A 339 -0.37 -0.59 23.13
N PHE A 340 -0.08 -1.67 22.39
CA PHE A 340 -1.00 -2.17 21.37
C PHE A 340 -2.22 -2.85 21.99
N ASN A 341 -3.41 -2.47 21.54
CA ASN A 341 -4.67 -3.07 22.00
C ASN A 341 -5.66 -3.25 20.83
N PRO A 342 -5.29 -4.06 19.82
CA PRO A 342 -6.17 -4.27 18.68
C PRO A 342 -7.47 -4.96 19.11
N SER A 343 -8.60 -4.49 18.55
CA SER A 343 -9.93 -4.97 18.89
C SER A 343 -10.20 -6.31 18.19
N GLY A 344 -10.47 -7.37 18.95
CA GLY A 344 -10.83 -8.66 18.39
C GLY A 344 -10.50 -9.85 19.28
N ASN A 345 -10.82 -11.05 18.78
CA ASN A 345 -10.62 -12.29 19.51
C ASN A 345 -10.15 -13.45 18.60
N THR A 346 -9.41 -13.13 17.53
CA THR A 346 -8.80 -14.15 16.67
C THR A 346 -7.58 -14.77 17.37
N LYS A 347 -7.03 -15.82 16.78
CA LYS A 347 -5.79 -16.45 17.29
C LYS A 347 -4.62 -15.44 17.40
N TYR A 348 -4.54 -14.45 16.52
CA TYR A 348 -3.50 -13.41 16.52
C TYR A 348 -3.65 -12.45 17.70
N HIS A 349 -4.87 -12.00 18.01
CA HIS A 349 -5.16 -11.18 19.17
C HIS A 349 -4.81 -11.92 20.46
N ASN A 350 -5.19 -13.19 20.57
CA ASN A 350 -4.89 -14.00 21.74
C ASN A 350 -3.38 -14.23 21.92
N ALA A 351 -2.66 -14.46 20.82
CA ALA A 351 -1.21 -14.62 20.87
C ALA A 351 -0.51 -13.31 21.26
N LEU A 352 -0.98 -12.13 20.77
CA LEU A 352 -0.45 -10.83 21.20
C LEU A 352 -0.64 -10.63 22.71
N ARG A 353 -1.84 -10.90 23.25
CA ARG A 353 -2.11 -10.79 24.70
C ARG A 353 -1.19 -11.67 25.53
N LYS A 354 -0.91 -12.90 25.10
CA LYS A 354 0.05 -13.77 25.76
C LYS A 354 1.49 -13.23 25.71
N ILE A 355 1.88 -12.64 24.58
CA ILE A 355 3.19 -11.99 24.45
C ILE A 355 3.29 -10.82 25.42
N GLN A 356 2.24 -10.00 25.54
CA GLN A 356 2.15 -8.88 26.47
C GLN A 356 2.21 -9.33 27.92
N MET A 357 1.45 -10.35 28.30
CA MET A 357 1.51 -10.93 29.66
C MET A 357 2.90 -11.45 30.01
N ALA A 358 3.56 -12.14 29.08
CA ALA A 358 4.93 -12.61 29.28
C ALA A 358 5.94 -11.44 29.39
N ALA A 359 5.70 -10.33 28.73
CA ALA A 359 6.52 -9.12 28.82
C ALA A 359 6.40 -8.43 30.19
N LEU A 360 5.21 -8.48 30.80
CA LEU A 360 4.92 -7.92 32.13
C LEU A 360 5.45 -8.77 33.32
N GLY A 361 6.13 -9.88 33.03
CA GLY A 361 6.80 -10.67 34.08
C GLY A 361 5.95 -11.74 34.75
N GLY A 362 4.90 -12.21 34.06
CA GLY A 362 4.20 -13.44 34.47
C GLY A 362 3.47 -13.41 35.82
N GLN A 363 3.05 -12.25 36.29
CA GLN A 363 2.19 -12.13 37.47
C GLN A 363 0.78 -11.69 37.05
N MET A 364 0.00 -12.66 36.63
CA MET A 364 -1.45 -12.70 36.90
C MET A 364 -1.86 -14.18 36.78
N GLU A 365 -2.05 -14.81 37.93
CA GLU A 365 -2.80 -16.05 38.02
C GLU A 365 -4.21 -15.81 37.47
N LEU A 366 -4.66 -16.79 36.71
CA LEU A 366 -6.01 -16.82 36.14
C LEU A 366 -7.06 -16.82 37.26
N GLU A 367 -7.81 -15.76 37.43
CA GLU A 367 -9.14 -15.81 38.03
C GLU A 367 -10.23 -16.01 36.96
#